data_8e5cf45e360a910eb950fba573ea6e60
#
_entry.id   8e5cf45e360a910eb950fba573ea6e60
#
_cell.length_a   1.000
_cell.length_b   1.000
_cell.length_c   1.000
_cell.angle_alpha   90.00
_cell.angle_beta   90.00
_cell.angle_gamma   90.00
#
_symmetry.space_group_name_H-M   'P 1'
#
loop_
_entity.id
_entity.type
_entity.pdbx_description
1 polymer ?
#
loop_
_entity_poly.entity_id
_entity_poly.type
_entity_poly.pdbx_seq_one_letter_code
_entity_poly.pdbx_strand_id
1 'polypeptide(L)'
;MIEKAFIANIYTHLQKQAEIAYTIKIDNTHIPFYDAPSDFFCEEYTTLWRKYNAALFKSLQLYIRYLKQLLAWKEVLPAVTSNVAPTLIMDYLHPVFKTICDIPTTFKDQLLRAATKLSRVSAGDFEFISWKHKDHTKKWPKEMEHAALEDASLLPLY
;
A
#
# COMPACT_ATOMS: atom_id res chain seq x y z
N MET A 1 33.86 6.09 23.77
CA MET A 1 33.47 4.73 24.21
C MET A 1 31.94 4.59 24.35
N ILE A 2 31.26 5.54 25.01
CA ILE A 2 29.80 5.53 25.25
C ILE A 2 29.01 5.50 23.92
N GLU A 3 29.41 6.29 22.93
CA GLU A 3 28.73 6.39 21.64
C GLU A 3 28.73 5.07 20.85
N LYS A 4 29.86 4.33 20.84
CA LYS A 4 29.95 3.02 20.19
C LYS A 4 29.03 1.99 20.85
N ALA A 5 28.95 1.99 22.19
CA ALA A 5 28.06 1.08 22.91
C ALA A 5 26.58 1.42 22.67
N PHE A 6 26.23 2.69 22.55
CA PHE A 6 24.89 3.16 22.23
C PHE A 6 24.47 2.71 20.83
N ILE A 7 25.33 2.94 19.84
CA ILE A 7 25.09 2.53 18.44
C ILE A 7 24.97 1.00 18.35
N ALA A 8 25.86 0.25 19.00
CA ALA A 8 25.79 -1.22 19.00
C ALA A 8 24.48 -1.74 19.60
N ASN A 9 23.96 -1.08 20.65
CA ASN A 9 22.69 -1.44 21.27
C ASN A 9 21.50 -1.20 20.30
N ILE A 10 21.50 -0.07 19.60
CA ILE A 10 20.50 0.20 18.55
C ILE A 10 20.50 -0.92 17.50
N TYR A 11 21.68 -1.27 16.96
CA TYR A 11 21.80 -2.33 15.95
C TYR A 11 21.29 -3.68 16.45
N THR A 12 21.57 -4.03 17.70
CA THR A 12 21.09 -5.29 18.30
C THR A 12 19.55 -5.34 18.30
N HIS A 13 18.88 -4.24 18.66
CA HIS A 13 17.43 -4.19 18.66
C HIS A 13 16.83 -4.18 17.25
N LEU A 14 17.46 -3.50 16.28
CA LEU A 14 17.06 -3.53 14.88
C LEU A 14 17.19 -4.94 14.27
N GLN A 15 18.28 -5.61 14.55
CA GLN A 15 18.48 -6.99 14.09
C GLN A 15 17.42 -7.92 14.69
N LYS A 16 17.18 -7.85 15.98
CA LYS A 16 16.15 -8.63 16.66
C LYS A 16 14.74 -8.35 16.08
N GLN A 17 14.43 -7.08 15.82
CA GLN A 17 13.17 -6.69 15.17
C GLN A 17 13.04 -7.33 13.78
N ALA A 18 14.10 -7.29 12.97
CA ALA A 18 14.10 -7.87 11.63
C ALA A 18 13.92 -9.39 11.67
N GLU A 19 14.58 -10.08 12.57
CA GLU A 19 14.44 -11.54 12.80
C GLU A 19 13.01 -11.90 13.18
N ILE A 20 12.41 -11.20 14.15
CA ILE A 20 11.02 -11.43 14.56
C ILE A 20 10.06 -11.13 13.40
N ALA A 21 10.22 -10.01 12.70
CA ALA A 21 9.37 -9.64 11.57
C ALA A 21 9.41 -10.70 10.45
N TYR A 22 10.54 -11.35 10.25
CA TYR A 22 10.68 -12.45 9.28
C TYR A 22 9.87 -13.68 9.68
N THR A 23 9.78 -14.00 10.97
CA THR A 23 9.04 -15.17 11.47
C THR A 23 7.53 -14.97 11.51
N ILE A 24 7.06 -13.72 11.56
CA ILE A 24 5.62 -13.44 11.62
C ILE A 24 4.94 -13.88 10.33
N LYS A 25 4.00 -14.80 10.45
CA LYS A 25 3.14 -15.21 9.35
C LYS A 25 1.83 -14.43 9.44
N ILE A 26 1.50 -13.70 8.39
CA ILE A 26 0.17 -13.12 8.18
C ILE A 26 -0.49 -13.97 7.13
N ASP A 27 -1.66 -14.50 7.46
CA ASP A 27 -2.45 -15.25 6.49
C ASP A 27 -2.92 -14.28 5.39
N ASN A 28 -2.40 -14.46 4.20
CA ASN A 28 -2.74 -13.71 3.00
C ASN A 28 -3.36 -14.59 1.92
N THR A 29 -3.76 -15.81 2.27
CA THR A 29 -4.36 -16.77 1.32
C THR A 29 -5.73 -16.30 0.81
N HIS A 30 -6.38 -15.41 1.54
CA HIS A 30 -7.67 -14.83 1.16
C HIS A 30 -7.57 -13.56 0.31
N ILE A 31 -6.34 -13.14 -0.07
CA ILE A 31 -6.19 -12.03 -1.00
C ILE A 31 -6.41 -12.58 -2.40
N PRO A 32 -7.58 -12.34 -3.00
CA PRO A 32 -7.86 -12.89 -4.30
C PRO A 32 -6.98 -12.21 -5.34
N PHE A 33 -6.13 -12.98 -5.98
CA PHE A 33 -5.52 -12.58 -7.24
C PHE A 33 -6.45 -13.06 -8.34
N TYR A 34 -7.24 -12.14 -8.89
CA TYR A 34 -8.14 -12.47 -9.98
C TYR A 34 -7.36 -12.43 -11.29
N ASP A 35 -7.41 -13.52 -12.03
CA ASP A 35 -7.01 -13.50 -13.44
C ASP A 35 -7.96 -12.58 -14.21
N ALA A 36 -7.46 -11.98 -15.29
CA ALA A 36 -8.31 -11.22 -16.18
C ALA A 36 -9.39 -12.18 -16.75
N PRO A 37 -10.67 -11.74 -16.79
CA PRO A 37 -11.73 -12.54 -17.36
C PRO A 37 -11.32 -13.05 -18.75
N SER A 38 -11.39 -14.38 -18.98
CA SER A 38 -10.98 -15.02 -20.23
C SER A 38 -11.84 -14.60 -21.44
N ASP A 39 -13.04 -14.10 -21.16
CA ASP A 39 -14.05 -13.77 -22.16
C ASP A 39 -14.00 -12.31 -22.63
N PHE A 40 -13.02 -11.54 -22.14
CA PHE A 40 -12.83 -10.16 -22.56
C PHE A 40 -11.98 -10.10 -23.83
N PHE A 41 -12.62 -9.82 -24.97
CA PHE A 41 -11.98 -9.66 -26.28
C PHE A 41 -11.20 -8.34 -26.45
N CYS A 42 -11.16 -7.47 -25.43
CA CYS A 42 -10.48 -6.19 -25.50
C CYS A 42 -9.07 -6.30 -24.87
N GLU A 43 -8.04 -6.28 -25.71
CA GLU A 43 -6.64 -6.35 -25.29
C GLU A 43 -6.27 -5.18 -24.37
N GLU A 44 -6.79 -4.01 -24.64
CA GLU A 44 -6.57 -2.79 -23.84
C GLU A 44 -7.12 -2.95 -22.43
N TYR A 45 -8.31 -3.50 -22.27
CA TYR A 45 -8.91 -3.79 -20.97
C TYR A 45 -8.05 -4.78 -20.19
N THR A 46 -7.66 -5.87 -20.83
CA THR A 46 -6.83 -6.92 -20.20
C THR A 46 -5.47 -6.36 -19.75
N THR A 47 -4.86 -5.51 -20.57
CA THR A 47 -3.60 -4.85 -20.25
C THR A 47 -3.73 -3.90 -19.07
N LEU A 48 -4.79 -3.10 -19.02
CA LEU A 48 -5.11 -2.21 -17.90
C LEU A 48 -5.39 -3.02 -16.63
N TRP A 49 -6.20 -4.06 -16.73
CA TRP A 49 -6.50 -4.96 -15.62
C TRP A 49 -5.23 -5.51 -14.99
N ARG A 50 -4.34 -6.11 -15.79
CA ARG A 50 -3.06 -6.67 -15.31
C ARG A 50 -2.21 -5.61 -14.63
N LYS A 51 -2.12 -4.41 -15.21
CA LYS A 51 -1.36 -3.29 -14.67
C LYS A 51 -1.87 -2.86 -13.29
N TYR A 52 -3.18 -2.67 -13.15
CA TYR A 52 -3.77 -2.21 -11.88
C TYR A 52 -3.75 -3.31 -10.83
N ASN A 53 -4.05 -4.55 -11.22
CA ASN A 53 -4.00 -5.67 -10.31
C ASN A 53 -2.58 -5.87 -9.72
N ALA A 54 -1.55 -5.78 -10.56
CA ALA A 54 -0.15 -5.82 -10.09
C ALA A 54 0.20 -4.67 -9.15
N ALA A 55 -0.28 -3.45 -9.41
CA ALA A 55 -0.04 -2.29 -8.57
C ALA A 55 -0.74 -2.43 -7.20
N LEU A 56 -1.99 -2.86 -7.18
CA LEU A 56 -2.77 -3.10 -5.96
C LEU A 56 -2.14 -4.21 -5.12
N PHE A 57 -1.75 -5.31 -5.75
CA PHE A 57 -1.07 -6.42 -5.09
C PHE A 57 0.26 -5.98 -4.45
N LYS A 58 1.07 -5.19 -5.17
CA LYS A 58 2.31 -4.63 -4.64
C LYS A 58 2.07 -3.74 -3.42
N SER A 59 1.04 -2.89 -3.46
CA SER A 59 0.67 -2.02 -2.33
C SER A 59 0.25 -2.84 -1.12
N LEU A 60 -0.50 -3.92 -1.33
CA LEU A 60 -0.93 -4.82 -0.27
C LEU A 60 0.24 -5.60 0.34
N GLN A 61 1.17 -6.10 -0.48
CA GLN A 61 2.39 -6.73 0.01
C GLN A 61 3.24 -5.77 0.85
N LEU A 62 3.32 -4.51 0.43
CA LEU A 62 4.02 -3.47 1.18
C LEU A 62 3.35 -3.23 2.54
N TYR A 63 2.02 -3.15 2.58
CA TYR A 63 1.26 -3.03 3.82
C TYR A 63 1.53 -4.19 4.78
N ILE A 64 1.45 -5.43 4.29
CA ILE A 64 1.76 -6.64 5.07
C ILE A 64 3.19 -6.58 5.63
N ARG A 65 4.16 -6.17 4.82
CA ARG A 65 5.55 -6.03 5.25
C ARG A 65 5.69 -5.06 6.41
N TYR A 66 5.10 -3.87 6.31
CA TYR A 66 5.15 -2.87 7.37
C TYR A 66 4.38 -3.30 8.62
N LEU A 67 3.25 -3.98 8.45
CA LEU A 67 2.50 -4.55 9.56
C LEU A 67 3.34 -5.57 10.35
N LYS A 68 4.07 -6.46 9.67
CA LYS A 68 5.02 -7.37 10.32
C LYS A 68 6.10 -6.63 11.10
N GLN A 69 6.64 -5.56 10.55
CA GLN A 69 7.61 -4.72 11.26
C GLN A 69 7.02 -4.09 12.51
N LEU A 70 5.80 -3.57 12.44
CA LEU A 70 5.11 -2.99 13.59
C LEU A 70 4.86 -4.02 14.69
N LEU A 71 4.40 -5.22 14.32
CA LEU A 71 4.18 -6.32 15.26
C LEU A 71 5.50 -6.77 15.91
N ALA A 72 6.60 -6.82 15.15
CA ALA A 72 7.91 -7.14 15.69
C ALA A 72 8.41 -6.07 16.67
N TRP A 73 8.14 -4.79 16.44
CA TRP A 73 8.44 -3.72 17.37
C TRP A 73 7.71 -3.88 18.71
N LYS A 74 6.46 -4.34 18.68
CA LYS A 74 5.72 -4.64 19.91
C LYS A 74 6.45 -5.63 20.83
N GLU A 75 7.13 -6.62 20.23
CA GLU A 75 7.90 -7.63 20.98
C GLU A 75 9.27 -7.11 21.45
N VAL A 76 9.88 -6.20 20.70
CA VAL A 76 11.24 -5.70 20.99
C VAL A 76 11.24 -4.56 21.99
N LEU A 77 10.30 -3.63 21.90
CA LEU A 77 10.29 -2.40 22.72
C LEU A 77 10.33 -2.63 24.24
N PRO A 78 9.66 -3.65 24.82
CA PRO A 78 9.71 -3.89 26.26
C PRO A 78 11.11 -4.21 26.80
N ALA A 79 12.01 -4.68 25.94
CA ALA A 79 13.39 -5.02 26.31
C ALA A 79 14.39 -3.87 26.06
N VAL A 80 13.92 -2.74 25.51
CA VAL A 80 14.77 -1.59 25.18
C VAL A 80 15.01 -0.74 26.41
N THR A 81 16.28 -0.36 26.62
CA THR A 81 16.64 0.55 27.72
C THR A 81 16.14 1.97 27.47
N SER A 82 15.82 2.70 28.53
CA SER A 82 15.21 4.04 28.45
C SER A 82 16.04 5.08 27.69
N ASN A 83 17.35 4.91 27.62
CA ASN A 83 18.24 5.82 26.90
C ASN A 83 18.27 5.58 25.39
N VAL A 84 17.88 4.38 24.92
CA VAL A 84 17.85 4.00 23.49
C VAL A 84 16.45 4.10 22.91
N ALA A 85 15.43 3.91 23.74
CA ALA A 85 14.04 3.87 23.31
C ALA A 85 13.58 5.10 22.50
N PRO A 86 13.89 6.36 22.86
CA PRO A 86 13.49 7.52 22.08
C PRO A 86 14.02 7.48 20.64
N THR A 87 15.28 7.11 20.43
CA THR A 87 15.89 7.01 19.11
C THR A 87 15.21 5.93 18.28
N LEU A 88 15.00 4.73 18.86
CA LEU A 88 14.32 3.64 18.16
C LEU A 88 12.88 4.00 17.79
N ILE A 89 12.16 4.67 18.66
CA ILE A 89 10.79 5.09 18.41
C ILE A 89 10.72 6.15 17.30
N MET A 90 11.54 7.22 17.41
CA MET A 90 11.45 8.35 16.49
C MET A 90 12.03 8.04 15.12
N ASP A 91 13.17 7.35 15.07
CA ASP A 91 13.91 7.18 13.81
C ASP A 91 13.49 5.91 13.05
N TYR A 92 12.92 4.91 13.73
CA TYR A 92 12.60 3.62 13.10
C TYR A 92 11.14 3.23 13.22
N LEU A 93 10.51 3.33 14.39
CA LEU A 93 9.11 2.92 14.56
C LEU A 93 8.13 3.96 13.98
N HIS A 94 8.33 5.23 14.26
CA HIS A 94 7.43 6.29 13.81
C HIS A 94 7.29 6.34 12.27
N PRO A 95 8.37 6.26 11.46
CA PRO A 95 8.25 6.18 9.99
C PRO A 95 7.45 4.96 9.52
N VAL A 96 7.65 3.80 10.14
CA VAL A 96 6.88 2.58 9.83
C VAL A 96 5.40 2.79 10.13
N PHE A 97 5.08 3.32 11.29
CA PHE A 97 3.70 3.61 11.70
C PHE A 97 3.02 4.61 10.75
N LYS A 98 3.71 5.73 10.44
CA LYS A 98 3.22 6.71 9.48
C LYS A 98 2.90 6.06 8.12
N THR A 99 3.83 5.26 7.60
CA THR A 99 3.64 4.57 6.32
C THR A 99 2.42 3.64 6.35
N ILE A 100 2.23 2.89 7.45
CA ILE A 100 1.05 2.02 7.61
C ILE A 100 -0.26 2.84 7.58
N CYS A 101 -0.28 4.00 8.21
CA CYS A 101 -1.46 4.87 8.20
C CYS A 101 -1.75 5.48 6.81
N ASP A 102 -0.71 5.73 6.01
CA ASP A 102 -0.84 6.34 4.68
C ASP A 102 -1.24 5.32 3.59
N ILE A 103 -0.86 4.04 3.74
CA ILE A 103 -1.12 3.00 2.73
C ILE A 103 -2.62 2.79 2.43
N PRO A 104 -3.54 2.71 3.41
CA PRO A 104 -4.96 2.52 3.12
C PRO A 104 -5.55 3.61 2.24
N THR A 105 -5.19 4.87 2.47
CA THR A 105 -5.62 5.99 1.63
C THR A 105 -5.08 5.86 0.21
N THR A 106 -3.78 5.58 0.07
CA THR A 106 -3.15 5.37 -1.24
C THR A 106 -3.77 4.17 -1.97
N PHE A 107 -4.08 3.09 -1.24
CA PHE A 107 -4.71 1.90 -1.80
C PHE A 107 -6.14 2.20 -2.29
N LYS A 108 -6.94 2.93 -1.49
CA LYS A 108 -8.28 3.39 -1.89
C LYS A 108 -8.20 4.21 -3.19
N ASP A 109 -7.28 5.17 -3.27
CA ASP A 109 -7.11 6.00 -4.46
C ASP A 109 -6.71 5.18 -5.70
N GLN A 110 -5.81 4.20 -5.54
CA GLN A 110 -5.43 3.29 -6.61
C GLN A 110 -6.59 2.41 -7.07
N LEU A 111 -7.39 1.89 -6.12
CA LEU A 111 -8.56 1.07 -6.42
C LEU A 111 -9.60 1.89 -7.19
N LEU A 112 -9.90 3.11 -6.74
CA LEU A 112 -10.85 3.99 -7.39
C LEU A 112 -10.41 4.37 -8.81
N ARG A 113 -9.12 4.66 -9.00
CA ARG A 113 -8.53 4.89 -10.35
C ARG A 113 -8.68 3.68 -11.26
N ALA A 114 -8.39 2.49 -10.73
CA ALA A 114 -8.52 1.25 -11.49
C ALA A 114 -9.97 1.02 -11.91
N ALA A 115 -10.91 1.12 -10.97
CA ALA A 115 -12.34 0.94 -11.21
C ALA A 115 -12.86 1.94 -12.25
N THR A 116 -12.54 3.24 -12.10
CA THR A 116 -12.98 4.28 -13.05
C THR A 116 -12.46 4.00 -14.46
N LYS A 117 -11.17 3.70 -14.62
CA LYS A 117 -10.62 3.44 -15.95
C LYS A 117 -11.16 2.16 -16.58
N LEU A 118 -11.28 1.10 -15.79
CA LEU A 118 -11.79 -0.17 -16.28
C LEU A 118 -13.25 -0.07 -16.68
N SER A 119 -14.08 0.65 -15.90
CA SER A 119 -15.47 0.91 -16.22
C SER A 119 -15.62 1.69 -17.54
N ARG A 120 -14.84 2.77 -17.72
CA ARG A 120 -14.88 3.58 -18.94
C ARG A 120 -14.44 2.78 -20.17
N VAL A 121 -13.35 2.02 -20.06
CA VAL A 121 -12.88 1.18 -21.17
C VAL A 121 -13.87 0.08 -21.49
N SER A 122 -14.53 -0.52 -20.50
CA SER A 122 -15.58 -1.53 -20.75
C SER A 122 -16.82 -0.94 -21.41
N ALA A 123 -17.09 0.35 -21.19
CA ALA A 123 -18.16 1.10 -21.88
C ALA A 123 -17.77 1.56 -23.30
N GLY A 124 -16.56 1.25 -23.79
CA GLY A 124 -16.09 1.62 -25.13
C GLY A 124 -15.39 2.98 -25.22
N ASP A 125 -15.15 3.64 -24.10
CA ASP A 125 -14.41 4.91 -24.02
C ASP A 125 -12.90 4.65 -24.00
N PHE A 126 -12.34 4.30 -25.15
CA PHE A 126 -10.91 3.98 -25.29
C PHE A 126 -9.99 5.21 -25.18
N GLU A 127 -10.49 6.41 -25.37
CA GLU A 127 -9.70 7.64 -25.16
C GLU A 127 -9.28 7.76 -23.71
N PHE A 128 -10.04 7.20 -22.79
CA PHE A 128 -9.73 7.18 -21.36
C PHE A 128 -8.49 6.35 -21.01
N ILE A 129 -8.02 5.46 -21.87
CA ILE A 129 -6.78 4.70 -21.69
C ILE A 129 -5.57 5.64 -21.61
N SER A 130 -5.54 6.63 -22.52
CA SER A 130 -4.45 7.62 -22.60
C SER A 130 -4.64 8.80 -21.66
N TRP A 131 -5.77 8.87 -20.95
CA TRP A 131 -6.07 9.97 -20.06
C TRP A 131 -5.00 10.13 -18.99
N LYS A 132 -4.31 11.25 -19.05
CA LYS A 132 -3.29 11.65 -18.09
C LYS A 132 -3.73 12.94 -17.46
N HIS A 133 -3.84 12.94 -16.16
CA HIS A 133 -4.07 14.16 -15.42
C HIS A 133 -2.86 15.10 -15.56
N LYS A 134 -3.09 16.35 -15.98
CA LYS A 134 -2.02 17.34 -16.16
C LYS A 134 -1.47 17.88 -14.83
N ASP A 135 -2.25 17.74 -13.75
CA ASP A 135 -1.87 18.25 -12.43
C ASP A 135 -2.09 17.19 -11.37
N HIS A 136 -0.99 16.50 -11.03
CA HIS A 136 -0.99 15.23 -10.32
C HIS A 136 -1.47 15.26 -8.85
N THR A 137 -1.72 16.43 -8.25
CA THR A 137 -1.85 16.51 -6.80
C THR A 137 -3.20 17.00 -6.27
N LYS A 138 -3.96 17.82 -6.99
CA LYS A 138 -5.13 18.50 -6.41
C LYS A 138 -6.48 18.23 -7.06
N LYS A 139 -6.53 17.81 -8.32
CA LYS A 139 -7.79 17.65 -9.07
C LYS A 139 -8.29 16.21 -9.15
N TRP A 140 -7.40 15.25 -8.95
CA TRP A 140 -7.72 13.84 -9.11
C TRP A 140 -8.92 13.36 -8.27
N PRO A 141 -9.03 13.67 -6.96
CA PRO A 141 -10.17 13.24 -6.17
C PRO A 141 -11.50 13.77 -6.72
N LYS A 142 -11.54 15.05 -7.16
CA LYS A 142 -12.75 15.65 -7.73
C LYS A 142 -13.15 15.05 -9.07
N GLU A 143 -12.19 14.71 -9.92
CA GLU A 143 -12.46 14.07 -11.20
C GLU A 143 -12.90 12.61 -11.01
N MET A 144 -12.37 11.91 -10.02
CA MET A 144 -12.84 10.58 -9.65
C MET A 144 -14.23 10.63 -9.02
N GLU A 145 -14.50 11.63 -8.17
CA GLU A 145 -15.83 11.89 -7.63
C GLU A 145 -16.83 12.11 -8.75
N HIS A 146 -16.50 12.96 -9.71
CA HIS A 146 -17.34 13.24 -10.87
C HIS A 146 -17.58 11.97 -11.71
N ALA A 147 -16.52 11.19 -11.99
CA ALA A 147 -16.64 9.93 -12.71
C ALA A 147 -17.45 8.88 -11.95
N ALA A 148 -17.33 8.83 -10.60
CA ALA A 148 -18.13 7.94 -9.77
C ALA A 148 -19.61 8.36 -9.72
N LEU A 149 -19.90 9.67 -9.74
CA LEU A 149 -21.28 10.18 -9.82
C LEU A 149 -21.92 9.91 -11.17
N GLU A 150 -21.13 9.92 -12.25
CA GLU A 150 -21.60 9.55 -13.60
C GLU A 150 -21.83 8.04 -13.74
N ASP A 151 -21.08 7.24 -13.01
CA ASP A 151 -21.19 5.77 -13.02
C ASP A 151 -21.61 5.26 -11.64
N ALA A 152 -22.92 5.02 -11.48
CA ALA A 152 -23.50 4.58 -10.23
C ALA A 152 -22.87 3.29 -9.66
N SER A 153 -22.23 2.46 -10.49
CA SER A 153 -21.50 1.26 -10.06
C SER A 153 -20.25 1.56 -9.25
N LEU A 154 -19.69 2.76 -9.38
CA LEU A 154 -18.48 3.20 -8.67
C LEU A 154 -18.79 3.89 -7.34
N LEU A 155 -20.04 4.27 -7.06
CA LEU A 155 -20.43 4.96 -5.83
C LEU A 155 -20.02 4.23 -4.55
N PRO A 156 -20.13 2.88 -4.46
CA PRO A 156 -19.72 2.15 -3.25
C PRO A 156 -18.22 2.23 -2.95
N LEU A 157 -17.39 2.62 -3.93
CA LEU A 157 -15.94 2.75 -3.77
C LEU A 157 -15.52 4.15 -3.29
N TYR A 158 -16.41 5.14 -3.41
CA TYR A 158 -16.19 6.52 -3.02
C TYR A 158 -16.61 6.77 -1.58
#